data_cd3e92d18fa375e47029d8b9f8f412a5
#
_entry.id   cd3e92d18fa375e47029d8b9f8f412a5
#
_cell.length_a   1.000
_cell.length_b   1.000
_cell.length_c   1.000
_cell.angle_alpha   90.00
_cell.angle_beta   90.00
_cell.angle_gamma   90.00
#
_symmetry.space_group_name_H-M   'P 1'
#
loop_
_entity.id
_entity.type
_entity.pdbx_description
1 polymer ?
#
loop_
_entity_poly.entity_id
_entity_poly.type
_entity_poly.pdbx_seq_one_letter_code
_entity_poly.pdbx_strand_id
1 'polypeptide(L)'
;MHATDRKLLRDIRRLWAQVLAIALVLACGVAILLTSFGMYRALDDTRAAYYERNRFADIFVDVRRAPLSLLTEIAAIPGVQAVEGRVTGDVVLDLPGRVDISVGRVLSLPDLELPRLNLPILRSGKWPETPDEIAVNEPFARTNGFVPGDVIAANLNGRKQNLTITGTLLSPEFIYTLGPGALMPDNRTFGILWMRRAGA
;
A
#
# COMPACT_ATOMS: atom_id res chain seq x y z
N MET A 1 -9.94 -46.98 41.25
CA MET A 1 -10.59 -45.68 41.41
C MET A 1 -10.65 -45.37 42.91
N HIS A 2 -9.95 -44.28 43.30
CA HIS A 2 -9.96 -43.82 44.69
C HIS A 2 -11.33 -43.33 45.11
N ALA A 3 -11.66 -43.42 46.44
CA ALA A 3 -12.95 -42.95 46.95
C ALA A 3 -13.25 -41.49 46.62
N THR A 4 -12.20 -40.66 46.49
CA THR A 4 -12.23 -39.26 46.04
C THR A 4 -12.72 -39.11 44.61
N ASP A 5 -12.34 -40.00 43.68
CA ASP A 5 -12.77 -39.95 42.28
C ASP A 5 -14.25 -40.20 42.12
N ARG A 6 -14.80 -41.16 42.90
CA ARG A 6 -16.25 -41.46 42.90
C ARG A 6 -17.07 -40.31 43.45
N LYS A 7 -16.57 -39.62 44.49
CA LYS A 7 -17.24 -38.44 45.04
C LYS A 7 -17.24 -37.31 44.03
N LEU A 8 -16.12 -37.02 43.41
CA LEU A 8 -15.99 -35.98 42.40
C LEU A 8 -16.93 -36.18 41.19
N LEU A 9 -17.01 -37.43 40.71
CA LEU A 9 -17.93 -37.75 39.59
C LEU A 9 -19.41 -37.57 39.96
N ARG A 10 -19.77 -37.88 41.21
CA ARG A 10 -21.11 -37.69 41.70
C ARG A 10 -21.45 -36.19 41.86
N ASP A 11 -20.52 -35.39 42.36
CA ASP A 11 -20.72 -33.97 42.58
C ASP A 11 -20.77 -33.23 41.21
N ILE A 12 -19.96 -33.61 40.21
CA ILE A 12 -20.08 -33.12 38.86
C ILE A 12 -21.42 -33.43 38.23
N ARG A 13 -21.94 -34.66 38.41
CA ARG A 13 -23.29 -35.03 37.93
C ARG A 13 -24.41 -34.25 38.60
N ARG A 14 -24.27 -33.87 39.85
CA ARG A 14 -25.26 -33.09 40.60
C ARG A 14 -25.25 -31.63 40.18
N LEU A 15 -24.07 -31.09 39.83
CA LEU A 15 -23.84 -29.69 39.49
C LEU A 15 -23.57 -29.48 37.98
N TRP A 16 -23.98 -30.43 37.14
CA TRP A 16 -23.64 -30.47 35.72
C TRP A 16 -23.95 -29.16 34.97
N ALA A 17 -25.08 -28.51 35.32
CA ALA A 17 -25.47 -27.24 34.68
C ALA A 17 -24.48 -26.09 34.98
N GLN A 18 -23.96 -26.04 36.23
CA GLN A 18 -22.98 -25.05 36.64
C GLN A 18 -21.61 -25.35 35.98
N VAL A 19 -21.20 -26.64 35.96
CA VAL A 19 -19.99 -27.07 35.29
C VAL A 19 -20.02 -26.73 33.78
N LEU A 20 -21.18 -26.98 33.14
CA LEU A 20 -21.39 -26.65 31.74
C LEU A 20 -21.32 -25.14 31.47
N ALA A 21 -21.98 -24.35 32.33
CA ALA A 21 -21.95 -22.90 32.21
C ALA A 21 -20.52 -22.34 32.31
N ILE A 22 -19.77 -22.79 33.31
CA ILE A 22 -18.34 -22.38 33.46
C ILE A 22 -17.52 -22.85 32.31
N ALA A 23 -17.67 -24.09 31.83
CA ALA A 23 -16.96 -24.64 30.70
C ALA A 23 -17.25 -23.86 29.42
N LEU A 24 -18.50 -23.45 29.17
CA LEU A 24 -18.88 -22.60 28.03
C LEU A 24 -18.22 -21.23 28.08
N VAL A 25 -18.24 -20.57 29.24
CA VAL A 25 -17.57 -19.28 29.40
C VAL A 25 -16.07 -19.37 29.13
N LEU A 26 -15.41 -20.40 29.71
CA LEU A 26 -13.99 -20.64 29.46
C LEU A 26 -13.73 -20.96 28.00
N ALA A 27 -14.55 -21.82 27.37
CA ALA A 27 -14.43 -22.15 25.96
C ALA A 27 -14.59 -20.91 25.06
N CYS A 28 -15.52 -20.03 25.35
CA CYS A 28 -15.66 -18.74 24.63
C CYS A 28 -14.43 -17.87 24.79
N GLY A 29 -13.87 -17.75 26.00
CA GLY A 29 -12.67 -16.98 26.25
C GLY A 29 -11.47 -17.52 25.48
N VAL A 30 -11.27 -18.84 25.51
CA VAL A 30 -10.18 -19.51 24.76
C VAL A 30 -10.40 -19.36 23.25
N ALA A 31 -11.63 -19.51 22.76
CA ALA A 31 -11.95 -19.36 21.35
C ALA A 31 -11.63 -17.94 20.84
N ILE A 32 -12.01 -16.90 21.59
CA ILE A 32 -11.71 -15.50 21.26
C ILE A 32 -10.20 -15.28 21.21
N LEU A 33 -9.46 -15.79 22.19
CA LEU A 33 -8.01 -15.65 22.28
C LEU A 33 -7.32 -16.33 21.10
N LEU A 34 -7.68 -17.58 20.77
CA LEU A 34 -7.13 -18.31 19.65
C LEU A 34 -7.45 -17.65 18.32
N THR A 35 -8.68 -17.17 18.14
CA THR A 35 -9.08 -16.46 16.90
C THR A 35 -8.30 -15.16 16.75
N SER A 36 -8.18 -14.37 17.82
CA SER A 36 -7.44 -13.11 17.78
C SER A 36 -5.96 -13.31 17.47
N PHE A 37 -5.34 -14.31 18.10
CA PHE A 37 -3.94 -14.62 17.86
C PHE A 37 -3.69 -15.20 16.46
N GLY A 38 -4.60 -16.06 15.99
CA GLY A 38 -4.56 -16.61 14.63
C GLY A 38 -4.70 -15.50 13.57
N MET A 39 -5.65 -14.57 13.78
CA MET A 39 -5.84 -13.44 12.88
C MET A 39 -4.62 -12.50 12.85
N TYR A 40 -4.04 -12.21 14.02
CA TYR A 40 -2.83 -11.39 14.09
C TYR A 40 -1.69 -12.02 13.30
N ARG A 41 -1.42 -13.32 13.49
CA ARG A 41 -0.39 -14.03 12.74
C ARG A 41 -0.65 -14.04 11.24
N ALA A 42 -1.87 -14.35 10.83
CA ALA A 42 -2.23 -14.38 9.42
C ALA A 42 -2.05 -13.01 8.74
N LEU A 43 -2.36 -11.92 9.44
CA LEU A 43 -2.13 -10.56 8.95
C LEU A 43 -0.64 -10.23 8.85
N ASP A 44 0.15 -10.61 9.86
CA ASP A 44 1.60 -10.36 9.86
C ASP A 44 2.31 -11.15 8.77
N ASP A 45 2.00 -12.43 8.61
CA ASP A 45 2.54 -13.29 7.55
C ASP A 45 2.14 -12.76 6.15
N THR A 46 0.89 -12.33 5.99
CA THR A 46 0.39 -11.76 4.73
C THR A 46 1.11 -10.45 4.39
N ARG A 47 1.33 -9.60 5.40
CA ARG A 47 2.07 -8.35 5.25
C ARG A 47 3.52 -8.62 4.83
N ALA A 48 4.20 -9.52 5.55
CA ALA A 48 5.58 -9.88 5.27
C ALA A 48 5.72 -10.44 3.84
N ALA A 49 4.88 -11.39 3.46
CA ALA A 49 4.87 -11.96 2.11
C ALA A 49 4.57 -10.92 1.03
N TYR A 50 3.68 -9.96 1.31
CA TYR A 50 3.36 -8.88 0.38
C TYR A 50 4.56 -7.95 0.15
N TYR A 51 5.26 -7.55 1.22
CA TYR A 51 6.43 -6.69 1.11
C TYR A 51 7.61 -7.40 0.45
N GLU A 52 7.87 -8.65 0.80
CA GLU A 52 8.91 -9.46 0.17
C GLU A 52 8.66 -9.64 -1.34
N ARG A 53 7.44 -10.03 -1.71
CA ARG A 53 7.04 -10.21 -3.11
C ARG A 53 7.22 -8.95 -3.94
N ASN A 54 6.90 -7.78 -3.36
CA ASN A 54 7.00 -6.50 -4.05
C ASN A 54 8.35 -5.80 -3.81
N ARG A 55 9.34 -6.49 -3.23
CA ARG A 55 10.68 -5.97 -2.97
C ARG A 55 10.63 -4.60 -2.31
N PHE A 56 9.90 -4.51 -1.20
CA PHE A 56 9.76 -3.27 -0.47
C PHE A 56 11.13 -2.82 0.05
N ALA A 57 11.48 -1.56 -0.17
CA ALA A 57 12.77 -1.03 0.25
C ALA A 57 12.82 -0.86 1.76
N ASP A 58 13.95 -1.20 2.37
CA ASP A 58 14.19 -1.04 3.81
C ASP A 58 14.49 0.41 4.19
N ILE A 59 15.08 1.18 3.26
CA ILE A 59 15.54 2.56 3.51
C ILE A 59 15.05 3.47 2.40
N PHE A 60 14.43 4.57 2.78
CA PHE A 60 14.02 5.66 1.90
C PHE A 60 14.78 6.92 2.27
N VAL A 61 15.36 7.59 1.27
CA VAL A 61 16.09 8.84 1.45
C VAL A 61 15.61 9.85 0.43
N ASP A 62 15.11 10.98 0.91
CA ASP A 62 14.72 12.11 0.05
C ASP A 62 15.88 13.11 -0.05
N VAL A 63 16.21 13.46 -1.29
CA VAL A 63 17.24 14.46 -1.60
C VAL A 63 16.69 15.50 -2.57
N ARG A 64 17.07 16.76 -2.40
CA ARG A 64 16.62 17.82 -3.31
C ARG A 64 17.15 17.64 -4.74
N ARG A 65 18.39 17.20 -4.86
CA ARG A 65 19.09 16.94 -6.13
C ARG A 65 20.28 16.04 -5.85
N ALA A 66 20.42 14.99 -6.62
CA ALA A 66 21.58 14.11 -6.58
C ALA A 66 21.93 13.65 -8.00
N PRO A 67 23.22 13.52 -8.35
CA PRO A 67 23.63 12.93 -9.60
C PRO A 67 23.32 11.41 -9.58
N LEU A 68 22.97 10.86 -10.74
CA LEU A 68 22.69 9.42 -10.86
C LEU A 68 23.92 8.54 -10.55
N SER A 69 25.15 9.08 -10.68
CA SER A 69 26.37 8.37 -10.29
C SER A 69 26.40 7.97 -8.82
N LEU A 70 25.70 8.71 -7.94
CA LEU A 70 25.59 8.41 -6.51
C LEU A 70 24.95 7.02 -6.27
N LEU A 71 24.06 6.58 -7.15
CA LEU A 71 23.46 5.23 -7.06
C LEU A 71 24.52 4.13 -7.15
N THR A 72 25.56 4.32 -7.97
CA THR A 72 26.67 3.38 -8.09
C THR A 72 27.52 3.35 -6.82
N GLU A 73 27.76 4.50 -6.21
CA GLU A 73 28.48 4.60 -4.95
C GLU A 73 27.73 3.95 -3.80
N ILE A 74 26.41 4.17 -3.72
CA ILE A 74 25.54 3.54 -2.70
C ILE A 74 25.50 2.02 -2.92
N ALA A 75 25.38 1.56 -4.16
CA ALA A 75 25.38 0.14 -4.48
C ALA A 75 26.66 -0.59 -4.10
N ALA A 76 27.79 0.15 -4.00
CA ALA A 76 29.09 -0.39 -3.59
C ALA A 76 29.24 -0.54 -2.07
N ILE A 77 28.32 -0.02 -1.26
CA ILE A 77 28.37 -0.11 0.19
C ILE A 77 28.08 -1.57 0.60
N PRO A 78 28.94 -2.19 1.44
CA PRO A 78 28.71 -3.55 1.91
C PRO A 78 27.36 -3.68 2.64
N GLY A 79 26.56 -4.66 2.22
CA GLY A 79 25.22 -4.90 2.77
C GLY A 79 24.09 -4.26 1.98
N VAL A 80 24.36 -3.39 1.01
CA VAL A 80 23.37 -2.88 0.06
C VAL A 80 23.13 -3.92 -1.04
N GLN A 81 21.92 -4.47 -1.10
CA GLN A 81 21.54 -5.47 -2.08
C GLN A 81 21.02 -4.84 -3.38
N ALA A 82 20.26 -3.77 -3.27
CA ALA A 82 19.73 -3.04 -4.42
C ALA A 82 19.53 -1.56 -4.05
N VAL A 83 19.68 -0.70 -5.05
CA VAL A 83 19.41 0.74 -4.94
C VAL A 83 18.67 1.19 -6.18
N GLU A 84 17.68 2.06 -5.97
CA GLU A 84 16.91 2.66 -7.05
C GLU A 84 16.68 4.15 -6.77
N GLY A 85 16.92 4.98 -7.79
CA GLY A 85 16.67 6.41 -7.73
C GLY A 85 15.46 6.77 -8.58
N ARG A 86 14.60 7.64 -8.06
CA ARG A 86 13.43 8.14 -8.77
C ARG A 86 13.26 9.64 -8.57
N VAL A 87 12.59 10.28 -9.50
CA VAL A 87 12.13 11.67 -9.37
C VAL A 87 10.77 11.64 -8.69
N THR A 88 10.59 12.50 -7.69
CA THR A 88 9.32 12.69 -7.01
C THR A 88 8.97 14.17 -6.97
N GLY A 89 7.69 14.51 -7.13
CA GLY A 89 7.22 15.88 -7.03
C GLY A 89 5.72 15.95 -6.88
N ASP A 90 5.25 17.00 -6.21
CA ASP A 90 3.80 17.23 -6.10
C ASP A 90 3.37 18.19 -7.19
N VAL A 91 2.25 17.90 -7.86
CA VAL A 91 1.70 18.66 -8.97
C VAL A 91 0.24 18.98 -8.71
N VAL A 92 -0.19 20.14 -9.16
CA VAL A 92 -1.61 20.51 -9.10
C VAL A 92 -2.32 19.86 -10.29
N LEU A 93 -3.41 19.17 -9.98
CA LEU A 93 -4.28 18.52 -10.95
C LEU A 93 -5.52 19.37 -11.21
N ASP A 94 -5.87 19.50 -12.47
CA ASP A 94 -7.12 20.12 -12.91
C ASP A 94 -8.06 18.98 -13.34
N LEU A 95 -8.95 18.59 -12.42
CA LEU A 95 -9.86 17.47 -12.63
C LEU A 95 -11.19 17.96 -13.22
N PRO A 96 -11.73 17.31 -14.26
CA PRO A 96 -12.97 17.73 -14.90
C PRO A 96 -14.14 17.79 -13.90
N GLY A 97 -14.89 18.91 -13.96
CA GLY A 97 -16.08 19.11 -13.14
C GLY A 97 -15.84 19.38 -11.65
N ARG A 98 -14.62 19.74 -11.26
CA ARG A 98 -14.24 20.07 -9.87
C ARG A 98 -13.76 21.49 -9.72
N VAL A 99 -14.11 22.08 -8.57
CA VAL A 99 -13.62 23.39 -8.13
C VAL A 99 -12.51 23.23 -7.08
N ASP A 100 -12.49 22.09 -6.37
CA ASP A 100 -11.50 21.83 -5.33
C ASP A 100 -10.11 21.58 -5.93
N ILE A 101 -9.09 22.14 -5.28
CA ILE A 101 -7.70 21.92 -5.67
C ILE A 101 -7.36 20.44 -5.41
N SER A 102 -6.96 19.76 -6.46
CA SER A 102 -6.49 18.39 -6.40
C SER A 102 -4.98 18.35 -6.59
N VAL A 103 -4.31 17.46 -5.86
CA VAL A 103 -2.85 17.32 -5.90
C VAL A 103 -2.50 15.90 -6.31
N GLY A 104 -1.54 15.78 -7.21
CA GLY A 104 -0.95 14.50 -7.57
C GLY A 104 0.49 14.43 -7.10
N ARG A 105 0.90 13.32 -6.50
CA ARG A 105 2.31 13.02 -6.30
C ARG A 105 2.82 12.22 -7.48
N VAL A 106 3.70 12.83 -8.24
CA VAL A 106 4.35 12.19 -9.39
C VAL A 106 5.53 11.36 -8.90
N LEU A 107 5.65 10.15 -9.43
CA LEU A 107 6.75 9.22 -9.21
C LEU A 107 7.26 8.78 -10.58
N SER A 108 8.55 9.00 -10.83
CA SER A 108 9.12 8.53 -12.08
C SER A 108 9.34 7.02 -12.07
N LEU A 109 8.95 6.38 -13.17
CA LEU A 109 9.34 5.02 -13.52
C LEU A 109 10.65 5.04 -14.33
N PRO A 110 11.47 4.01 -14.29
CA PRO A 110 12.55 3.85 -15.24
C PRO A 110 12.03 3.86 -16.69
N ASP A 111 12.78 4.46 -17.62
CA ASP A 111 12.29 4.65 -19.00
C ASP A 111 12.19 3.34 -19.81
N LEU A 112 13.07 2.38 -19.54
CA LEU A 112 13.17 1.13 -20.32
C LEU A 112 12.76 -0.12 -19.56
N GLU A 113 12.74 -0.08 -18.23
CA GLU A 113 12.53 -1.26 -17.39
C GLU A 113 11.38 -1.01 -16.40
N LEU A 114 10.96 -2.05 -15.72
CA LEU A 114 10.09 -1.93 -14.55
C LEU A 114 10.95 -1.58 -13.32
N PRO A 115 10.38 -0.95 -12.28
CA PRO A 115 11.07 -0.69 -11.02
C PRO A 115 11.64 -1.98 -10.44
N ARG A 116 12.79 -1.90 -9.78
CA ARG A 116 13.42 -3.04 -9.11
C ARG A 116 13.02 -3.14 -7.65
N LEU A 117 12.66 -2.01 -7.05
CA LEU A 117 12.19 -1.90 -5.67
C LEU A 117 10.76 -1.34 -5.66
N ASN A 118 10.04 -1.59 -4.58
CA ASN A 118 8.66 -1.12 -4.36
C ASN A 118 7.75 -1.39 -5.57
N LEU A 119 7.83 -2.60 -6.11
CA LEU A 119 7.15 -2.99 -7.35
C LEU A 119 5.65 -2.69 -7.28
N PRO A 120 5.14 -1.75 -8.08
CA PRO A 120 3.71 -1.54 -8.20
C PRO A 120 3.05 -2.69 -8.96
N ILE A 121 1.82 -3.00 -8.59
CA ILE A 121 1.01 -4.05 -9.21
C ILE A 121 0.03 -3.40 -10.18
N LEU A 122 0.08 -3.75 -11.45
CA LEU A 122 -0.90 -3.31 -12.43
C LEU A 122 -2.26 -3.97 -12.16
N ARG A 123 -3.29 -3.15 -11.94
CA ARG A 123 -4.65 -3.59 -11.65
C ARG A 123 -5.55 -3.57 -12.89
N SER A 124 -5.41 -2.53 -13.70
CA SER A 124 -6.12 -2.42 -14.98
C SER A 124 -5.32 -1.60 -15.98
N GLY A 125 -5.61 -1.77 -17.26
CA GLY A 125 -4.95 -1.03 -18.35
C GLY A 125 -3.53 -1.51 -18.63
N LYS A 126 -2.64 -0.58 -18.96
CA LYS A 126 -1.23 -0.82 -19.30
C LYS A 126 -0.30 0.13 -18.55
N TRP A 127 0.99 -0.20 -18.54
CA TRP A 127 2.04 0.68 -18.05
C TRP A 127 2.19 1.91 -18.96
N PRO A 128 2.53 3.09 -18.39
CA PRO A 128 2.90 4.25 -19.20
C PRO A 128 4.12 3.96 -20.07
N GLU A 129 4.05 4.31 -21.34
CA GLU A 129 5.13 4.10 -22.29
C GLU A 129 5.72 5.43 -22.80
N THR A 130 4.88 6.46 -22.88
CA THR A 130 5.25 7.79 -23.36
C THR A 130 5.30 8.83 -22.23
N PRO A 131 5.96 9.97 -22.39
CA PRO A 131 6.07 11.01 -21.35
C PRO A 131 4.75 11.66 -20.93
N ASP A 132 3.71 11.60 -21.76
CA ASP A 132 2.38 12.12 -21.54
C ASP A 132 1.39 11.06 -21.00
N GLU A 133 1.84 9.82 -20.84
CA GLU A 133 1.06 8.76 -20.24
C GLU A 133 1.36 8.62 -18.75
N ILE A 134 0.29 8.36 -17.98
CA ILE A 134 0.38 8.11 -16.55
C ILE A 134 -0.40 6.86 -16.16
N ALA A 135 0.06 6.21 -15.10
CA ALA A 135 -0.78 5.32 -14.32
C ALA A 135 -1.10 5.98 -12.98
N VAL A 136 -2.31 5.74 -12.47
CA VAL A 136 -2.76 6.34 -11.21
C VAL A 136 -3.04 5.27 -10.16
N ASN A 137 -3.01 5.63 -8.88
CA ASN A 137 -3.36 4.66 -7.85
C ASN A 137 -4.85 4.29 -7.91
N GLU A 138 -5.14 3.01 -7.75
CA GLU A 138 -6.49 2.45 -7.86
C GLU A 138 -7.54 3.17 -6.98
N PRO A 139 -7.26 3.52 -5.69
CA PRO A 139 -8.23 4.24 -4.87
C PRO A 139 -8.60 5.61 -5.42
N PHE A 140 -7.64 6.37 -5.96
CA PHE A 140 -7.88 7.66 -6.60
C PHE A 140 -8.70 7.50 -7.88
N ALA A 141 -8.32 6.56 -8.75
CA ALA A 141 -9.06 6.28 -9.98
C ALA A 141 -10.52 5.90 -9.68
N ARG A 142 -10.74 4.95 -8.77
CA ARG A 142 -12.08 4.49 -8.39
C ARG A 142 -12.94 5.59 -7.79
N THR A 143 -12.37 6.44 -6.92
CA THR A 143 -13.12 7.51 -6.26
C THR A 143 -13.53 8.62 -7.24
N ASN A 144 -12.71 8.86 -8.27
CA ASN A 144 -12.97 9.87 -9.29
C ASN A 144 -13.65 9.33 -10.55
N GLY A 145 -13.84 8.00 -10.64
CA GLY A 145 -14.46 7.36 -11.81
C GLY A 145 -13.54 7.28 -13.03
N PHE A 146 -12.23 7.42 -12.86
CA PHE A 146 -11.27 7.36 -13.96
C PHE A 146 -11.07 5.95 -14.49
N VAL A 147 -11.00 5.86 -15.80
CA VAL A 147 -10.70 4.63 -16.53
C VAL A 147 -9.53 4.84 -17.51
N PRO A 148 -8.83 3.79 -17.92
CA PRO A 148 -7.80 3.89 -18.95
C PRO A 148 -8.36 4.54 -20.23
N GLY A 149 -7.67 5.57 -20.71
CA GLY A 149 -8.07 6.42 -21.83
C GLY A 149 -8.51 7.81 -21.42
N ASP A 150 -8.86 8.04 -20.16
CA ASP A 150 -9.21 9.38 -19.67
C ASP A 150 -7.99 10.30 -19.66
N VAL A 151 -8.28 11.60 -19.83
CA VAL A 151 -7.25 12.64 -19.82
C VAL A 151 -7.49 13.58 -18.66
N ILE A 152 -6.43 13.83 -17.89
CA ILE A 152 -6.42 14.83 -16.83
C ILE A 152 -5.36 15.90 -17.13
N ALA A 153 -5.63 17.12 -16.75
CA ALA A 153 -4.63 18.18 -16.87
C ALA A 153 -3.85 18.31 -15.55
N ALA A 154 -2.53 18.44 -15.67
CA ALA A 154 -1.62 18.64 -14.56
C ALA A 154 -0.68 19.81 -14.83
N ASN A 155 -0.28 20.53 -13.78
CA ASN A 155 0.74 21.55 -13.88
C ASN A 155 2.09 20.96 -13.48
N LEU A 156 2.85 20.55 -14.50
CA LEU A 156 4.18 19.97 -14.37
C LEU A 156 5.24 21.03 -14.70
N ASN A 157 6.15 21.28 -13.79
CA ASN A 157 7.25 22.25 -13.99
C ASN A 157 6.76 23.64 -14.47
N GLY A 158 5.61 24.09 -13.96
CA GLY A 158 5.00 25.38 -14.33
C GLY A 158 4.28 25.40 -15.68
N ARG A 159 4.11 24.24 -16.32
CA ARG A 159 3.38 24.10 -17.58
C ARG A 159 2.17 23.20 -17.42
N LYS A 160 1.03 23.65 -17.91
CA LYS A 160 -0.19 22.82 -17.97
C LYS A 160 -0.02 21.81 -19.10
N GLN A 161 -0.10 20.53 -18.74
CA GLN A 161 0.01 19.40 -19.67
C GLN A 161 -1.20 18.49 -19.51
N ASN A 162 -1.63 17.90 -20.60
CA ASN A 162 -2.65 16.87 -20.60
C ASN A 162 -1.98 15.50 -20.48
N LEU A 163 -2.38 14.75 -19.47
CA LEU A 163 -1.84 13.44 -19.19
C LEU A 163 -2.92 12.38 -19.43
N THR A 164 -2.58 11.35 -20.19
CA THR A 164 -3.48 10.25 -20.50
C THR A 164 -3.30 9.14 -19.45
N ILE A 165 -4.38 8.77 -18.78
CA ILE A 165 -4.38 7.64 -17.85
C ILE A 165 -4.36 6.36 -18.66
N THR A 166 -3.31 5.57 -18.55
CA THR A 166 -3.17 4.29 -19.26
C THR A 166 -3.48 3.09 -18.40
N GLY A 167 -3.36 3.23 -17.08
CA GLY A 167 -3.62 2.14 -16.16
C GLY A 167 -3.80 2.57 -14.72
N THR A 168 -4.20 1.62 -13.90
CA THR A 168 -4.29 1.78 -12.45
C THR A 168 -3.31 0.84 -11.74
N LEU A 169 -2.65 1.35 -10.71
CA LEU A 169 -1.63 0.63 -9.96
C LEU A 169 -1.97 0.55 -8.48
N LEU A 170 -1.52 -0.53 -7.84
CA LEU A 170 -1.37 -0.63 -6.39
C LEU A 170 0.12 -0.70 -6.06
N SER A 171 0.57 0.09 -5.09
CA SER A 171 1.96 0.07 -4.64
C SER A 171 2.04 -0.30 -3.16
N PRO A 172 3.04 -1.10 -2.76
CA PRO A 172 3.28 -1.40 -1.35
C PRO A 172 3.65 -0.17 -0.53
N GLU A 173 4.15 0.87 -1.19
CA GLU A 173 4.55 2.13 -0.58
C GLU A 173 3.36 3.05 -0.29
N PHE A 174 2.29 2.96 -1.07
CA PHE A 174 1.12 3.84 -1.00
C PHE A 174 -0.16 3.10 -0.68
N ILE A 175 -0.11 2.16 0.27
CA ILE A 175 -1.31 1.49 0.80
C ILE A 175 -2.22 2.51 1.47
N TYR A 176 -1.61 3.50 2.13
CA TYR A 176 -2.28 4.60 2.80
C TYR A 176 -1.73 5.92 2.28
N THR A 177 -2.52 6.63 1.47
CA THR A 177 -2.07 7.85 0.80
C THR A 177 -2.53 9.09 1.55
N LEU A 178 -1.58 9.85 2.09
CA LEU A 178 -1.83 11.14 2.72
C LEU A 178 -1.34 12.27 1.81
N GLY A 179 -2.23 13.20 1.49
CA GLY A 179 -1.86 14.42 0.81
C GLY A 179 -1.01 15.35 1.70
N PRO A 180 -0.32 16.32 1.12
CA PRO A 180 0.47 17.29 1.87
C PRO A 180 -0.38 18.00 2.94
N GLY A 181 0.02 17.90 4.21
CA GLY A 181 -0.68 18.49 5.35
C GLY A 181 -1.99 17.81 5.78
N ALA A 182 -2.38 16.71 5.14
CA ALA A 182 -3.58 15.96 5.49
C ALA A 182 -3.34 15.00 6.66
N LEU A 183 -4.29 14.92 7.58
CA LEU A 183 -4.29 13.96 8.70
C LEU A 183 -5.04 12.67 8.36
N MET A 184 -5.86 12.69 7.32
CA MET A 184 -6.66 11.56 6.86
C MET A 184 -6.52 11.40 5.35
N PRO A 185 -6.61 10.17 4.81
CA PRO A 185 -6.60 9.94 3.38
C PRO A 185 -7.81 10.59 2.70
N ASP A 186 -7.55 11.33 1.64
CA ASP A 186 -8.61 11.80 0.75
C ASP A 186 -8.29 11.42 -0.70
N ASN A 187 -8.80 10.28 -1.11
CA ASN A 187 -8.64 9.79 -2.47
C ASN A 187 -9.44 10.60 -3.53
N ARG A 188 -10.17 11.61 -3.11
CA ARG A 188 -10.88 12.53 -4.04
C ARG A 188 -9.95 13.60 -4.58
N THR A 189 -9.10 14.15 -3.69
CA THR A 189 -8.28 15.32 -3.99
C THR A 189 -6.79 14.99 -4.06
N PHE A 190 -6.38 13.80 -3.60
CA PHE A 190 -4.99 13.39 -3.64
C PHE A 190 -4.80 12.04 -4.34
N GLY A 191 -3.93 12.03 -5.37
CA GLY A 191 -3.57 10.85 -6.14
C GLY A 191 -2.07 10.63 -6.27
N ILE A 192 -1.68 9.37 -6.46
CA ILE A 192 -0.32 9.00 -6.84
C ILE A 192 -0.30 8.72 -8.34
N LEU A 193 0.64 9.34 -9.03
CA LEU A 193 0.79 9.26 -10.47
C LEU A 193 2.16 8.69 -10.81
N TRP A 194 2.19 7.64 -11.59
CA TRP A 194 3.43 7.08 -12.12
C TRP A 194 3.55 7.43 -13.59
N MET A 195 4.70 7.95 -13.98
CA MET A 195 5.01 8.29 -15.37
C MET A 195 6.46 7.96 -15.70
N ARG A 196 6.81 7.91 -16.97
CA ARG A 196 8.20 7.70 -17.36
C ARG A 196 9.07 8.89 -16.92
N ARG A 197 10.33 8.62 -16.60
CA ARG A 197 11.26 9.66 -16.13
C ARG A 197 11.38 10.82 -17.12
N ALA A 198 11.31 10.55 -18.41
CA ALA A 198 11.34 11.58 -19.43
C ALA A 198 10.17 12.58 -19.34
N GLY A 199 9.07 12.24 -18.68
CA GLY A 199 7.91 13.12 -18.46
C GLY A 199 7.87 13.76 -17.07
N ALA A 200 8.65 13.27 -16.09
CA ALA A 200 8.61 13.65 -14.69
C ALA A 200 9.47 14.89 -14.34
#